data_35412560beb706a1fd4a8537440ec7ee
#
_entry.id   35412560beb706a1fd4a8537440ec7ee
#
_cell.length_a   1.000
_cell.length_b   1.000
_cell.length_c   1.000
_cell.angle_alpha   90.00
_cell.angle_beta   90.00
_cell.angle_gamma   90.00
#
_symmetry.space_group_name_H-M   'P 1'
#
loop_
_entity.id
_entity.type
_entity.pdbx_description
1 polymer ?
#
loop_
_entity_poly.entity_id
_entity_poly.type
_entity_poly.pdbx_seq_one_letter_code
_entity_poly.pdbx_strand_id
1 'polypeptide(L)'
;MKIIQFVAPLVLLAALTNAQAADGLVAVKSPYSAKVTMDRFELIVKEKGLNVFARIDHAAGAAKVGKALRPTEVLIFGNPQGGTPFMECAQSVGIDLPLKTLVWQDASSQVWLGYNDPMYLAQRHGVADCPAAENLGKALAGFAAAAVAPKPVTP
;
A
#
# COMPACT_ATOMS: atom_id res chain seq x y z
N MET A 1 -24.10 42.57 43.40
CA MET A 1 -24.49 41.32 42.75
C MET A 1 -23.53 41.10 41.57
N LYS A 2 -22.48 40.27 41.72
CA LYS A 2 -21.47 40.02 40.68
C LYS A 2 -21.89 38.75 39.89
N ILE A 3 -22.16 38.93 38.60
CA ILE A 3 -22.49 37.82 37.69
C ILE A 3 -21.17 37.25 37.21
N ILE A 4 -20.88 35.99 37.61
CA ILE A 4 -19.74 35.24 37.14
C ILE A 4 -20.18 34.52 35.85
N GLN A 5 -19.63 34.94 34.68
CA GLN A 5 -19.83 34.27 33.42
C GLN A 5 -18.86 33.07 33.35
N PHE A 6 -19.42 31.85 33.36
CA PHE A 6 -18.67 30.64 33.04
C PHE A 6 -18.53 30.53 31.53
N VAL A 7 -17.30 30.72 31.05
CA VAL A 7 -16.90 30.38 29.67
C VAL A 7 -16.52 28.93 29.66
N ALA A 8 -17.35 28.08 29.08
CA ALA A 8 -17.03 26.67 28.86
C ALA A 8 -16.04 26.53 27.69
N PRO A 9 -14.93 25.77 27.81
CA PRO A 9 -14.04 25.54 26.71
C PRO A 9 -14.70 24.61 25.70
N LEU A 10 -14.81 25.06 24.45
CA LEU A 10 -15.24 24.27 23.30
C LEU A 10 -14.11 23.30 22.94
N VAL A 11 -14.20 22.05 23.37
CA VAL A 11 -13.28 20.99 22.96
C VAL A 11 -13.59 20.64 21.51
N LEU A 12 -12.75 21.11 20.59
CA LEU A 12 -12.81 20.74 19.17
C LEU A 12 -12.32 19.29 19.02
N LEU A 13 -13.25 18.35 18.94
CA LEU A 13 -12.97 16.95 18.68
C LEU A 13 -12.56 16.83 17.20
N ALA A 14 -11.25 16.78 16.93
CA ALA A 14 -10.73 16.49 15.61
C ALA A 14 -11.16 15.05 15.23
N ALA A 15 -12.14 14.93 14.36
CA ALA A 15 -12.51 13.66 13.76
C ALA A 15 -11.32 13.16 12.91
N LEU A 16 -10.62 12.15 13.40
CA LEU A 16 -9.67 11.38 12.61
C LEU A 16 -10.49 10.63 11.54
N THR A 17 -10.57 11.20 10.35
CA THR A 17 -11.09 10.50 9.18
C THR A 17 -10.09 9.42 8.81
N ASN A 18 -10.31 8.20 9.33
CA ASN A 18 -9.69 7.02 8.76
C ASN A 18 -10.19 6.91 7.32
N ALA A 19 -9.31 7.09 6.35
CA ALA A 19 -9.60 6.66 4.99
C ALA A 19 -9.85 5.15 5.06
N GLN A 20 -11.11 4.76 4.87
CA GLN A 20 -11.51 3.36 4.91
C GLN A 20 -10.92 2.72 3.66
N ALA A 21 -9.79 2.01 3.82
CA ALA A 21 -9.25 1.18 2.75
C ALA A 21 -10.27 0.07 2.45
N ALA A 22 -10.38 -0.34 1.17
CA ALA A 22 -11.16 -1.51 0.80
C ALA A 22 -10.68 -2.72 1.62
N ASP A 23 -11.59 -3.66 1.92
CA ASP A 23 -11.27 -4.86 2.70
C ASP A 23 -10.04 -5.58 2.12
N GLY A 24 -9.06 -5.84 2.97
CA GLY A 24 -7.81 -6.49 2.57
C GLY A 24 -6.81 -5.57 1.86
N LEU A 25 -7.09 -4.28 1.69
CA LEU A 25 -6.12 -3.31 1.17
C LEU A 25 -5.42 -2.60 2.34
N VAL A 26 -4.12 -2.82 2.47
CA VAL A 26 -3.26 -2.00 3.34
C VAL A 26 -2.81 -0.78 2.55
N ALA A 27 -3.00 0.42 3.09
CA ALA A 27 -2.58 1.66 2.46
C ALA A 27 -1.82 2.57 3.43
N VAL A 28 -0.68 3.09 2.99
CA VAL A 28 0.15 4.03 3.75
C VAL A 28 0.30 5.35 2.99
N LYS A 29 0.27 6.47 3.71
CA LYS A 29 0.49 7.79 3.13
C LYS A 29 1.94 7.95 2.72
N SER A 30 2.19 8.52 1.54
CA SER A 30 3.53 8.91 1.10
C SER A 30 3.68 10.44 1.15
N PRO A 31 4.84 10.94 1.65
CA PRO A 31 5.17 12.36 1.58
C PRO A 31 5.75 12.75 0.21
N TYR A 32 5.91 11.80 -0.71
CA TYR A 32 6.51 12.00 -2.02
C TYR A 32 5.46 12.04 -3.13
N SER A 33 5.87 12.48 -4.32
CA SER A 33 5.03 12.32 -5.52
C SER A 33 4.81 10.84 -5.84
N ALA A 34 3.75 10.51 -6.60
CA ALA A 34 3.44 9.13 -6.97
C ALA A 34 4.63 8.46 -7.69
N LYS A 35 5.26 9.17 -8.65
CA LYS A 35 6.44 8.66 -9.35
C LYS A 35 7.60 8.33 -8.40
N VAL A 36 7.94 9.27 -7.50
CA VAL A 36 9.05 9.05 -6.55
C VAL A 36 8.73 7.91 -5.58
N THR A 37 7.49 7.81 -5.12
CA THR A 37 7.06 6.71 -4.24
C THR A 37 7.22 5.36 -4.93
N MET A 38 6.77 5.24 -6.17
CA MET A 38 6.89 3.99 -6.94
C MET A 38 8.34 3.66 -7.25
N ASP A 39 9.17 4.64 -7.65
CA ASP A 39 10.59 4.43 -7.95
C ASP A 39 11.35 3.91 -6.71
N ARG A 40 11.05 4.47 -5.53
CA ARG A 40 11.64 4.04 -4.25
C ARG A 40 11.21 2.62 -3.89
N PHE A 41 9.93 2.30 -4.05
CA PHE A 41 9.43 0.96 -3.78
C PHE A 41 10.03 -0.08 -4.72
N GLU A 42 10.12 0.22 -6.01
CA GLU A 42 10.74 -0.66 -7.00
C GLU A 42 12.22 -0.93 -6.69
N LEU A 43 12.96 0.11 -6.26
CA LEU A 43 14.36 -0.04 -5.85
C LEU A 43 14.48 -1.00 -4.66
N ILE A 44 13.66 -0.83 -3.63
CA ILE A 44 13.64 -1.70 -2.45
C ILE A 44 13.36 -3.15 -2.84
N VAL A 45 12.35 -3.38 -3.69
CA VAL A 45 12.00 -4.71 -4.20
C VAL A 45 13.20 -5.38 -4.86
N LYS A 46 13.92 -4.65 -5.72
CA LYS A 46 15.12 -5.14 -6.41
C LYS A 46 16.27 -5.42 -5.43
N GLU A 47 16.52 -4.52 -4.47
CA GLU A 47 17.55 -4.70 -3.43
C GLU A 47 17.27 -5.92 -2.53
N LYS A 48 16.01 -6.31 -2.37
CA LYS A 48 15.59 -7.52 -1.65
C LYS A 48 15.63 -8.80 -2.51
N GLY A 49 16.15 -8.73 -3.73
CA GLY A 49 16.28 -9.88 -4.61
C GLY A 49 14.96 -10.37 -5.21
N LEU A 50 13.94 -9.52 -5.25
CA LEU A 50 12.67 -9.84 -5.88
C LEU A 50 12.70 -9.42 -7.36
N ASN A 51 12.03 -10.20 -8.21
CA ASN A 51 11.87 -9.88 -9.61
C ASN A 51 10.74 -8.87 -9.81
N VAL A 52 10.95 -7.87 -10.65
CA VAL A 52 9.89 -7.01 -11.16
C VAL A 52 9.43 -7.61 -12.49
N PHE A 53 8.16 -8.00 -12.56
CA PHE A 53 7.55 -8.58 -13.76
C PHE A 53 6.95 -7.50 -14.66
N ALA A 54 6.30 -6.50 -14.06
CA ALA A 54 5.73 -5.39 -14.81
C ALA A 54 5.55 -4.16 -13.91
N ARG A 55 5.60 -2.99 -14.54
CA ARG A 55 5.19 -1.72 -13.99
C ARG A 55 4.19 -1.11 -14.97
N ILE A 56 2.96 -0.85 -14.52
CA ILE A 56 1.85 -0.46 -15.38
C ILE A 56 1.34 0.90 -14.94
N ASP A 57 1.45 1.89 -15.81
CA ASP A 57 0.90 3.23 -15.63
C ASP A 57 -0.56 3.26 -16.13
N HIS A 58 -1.50 3.20 -15.19
CA HIS A 58 -2.93 3.27 -15.49
C HIS A 58 -3.35 4.66 -15.97
N ALA A 59 -2.69 5.72 -15.50
CA ALA A 59 -2.99 7.09 -15.97
C ALA A 59 -2.59 7.28 -17.42
N ALA A 60 -1.42 6.78 -17.83
CA ALA A 60 -1.01 6.77 -19.23
C ALA A 60 -1.93 5.87 -20.10
N GLY A 61 -2.40 4.75 -19.54
CA GLY A 61 -3.38 3.89 -20.19
C GLY A 61 -4.72 4.61 -20.43
N ALA A 62 -5.22 5.32 -19.43
CA ALA A 62 -6.45 6.11 -19.54
C ALA A 62 -6.34 7.20 -20.61
N ALA A 63 -5.19 7.89 -20.67
CA ALA A 63 -4.96 8.93 -21.69
C ALA A 63 -5.05 8.40 -23.12
N LYS A 64 -4.61 7.17 -23.37
CA LYS A 64 -4.70 6.53 -24.71
C LYS A 64 -6.14 6.31 -25.19
N VAL A 65 -7.09 6.25 -24.27
CA VAL A 65 -8.53 6.11 -24.58
C VAL A 65 -9.32 7.39 -24.32
N GLY A 66 -8.63 8.54 -24.27
CA GLY A 66 -9.25 9.87 -24.12
C GLY A 66 -9.83 10.14 -22.73
N LYS A 67 -9.35 9.44 -21.69
CA LYS A 67 -9.79 9.63 -20.29
C LYS A 67 -8.67 10.24 -19.46
N ALA A 68 -9.05 11.05 -18.47
CA ALA A 68 -8.13 11.59 -17.48
C ALA A 68 -8.21 10.74 -16.20
N LEU A 69 -7.06 10.27 -15.74
CA LEU A 69 -6.91 9.61 -14.44
C LEU A 69 -5.78 10.28 -13.69
N ARG A 70 -5.95 10.50 -12.38
CA ARG A 70 -4.85 10.96 -11.54
C ARG A 70 -3.73 9.92 -11.55
N PRO A 71 -2.49 10.31 -11.21
CA PRO A 71 -1.38 9.36 -11.12
C PRO A 71 -1.80 8.08 -10.41
N THR A 72 -1.72 6.96 -11.12
CA THR A 72 -2.10 5.63 -10.63
C THR A 72 -1.24 4.61 -11.35
N GLU A 73 -0.40 3.90 -10.60
CA GLU A 73 0.59 2.99 -11.15
C GLU A 73 0.67 1.72 -10.30
N VAL A 74 0.78 0.55 -10.91
CA VAL A 74 0.94 -0.72 -10.22
C VAL A 74 2.26 -1.38 -10.59
N LEU A 75 2.97 -1.88 -9.57
CA LEU A 75 4.14 -2.74 -9.70
C LEU A 75 3.73 -4.18 -9.42
N ILE A 76 4.09 -5.10 -10.31
CA ILE A 76 3.90 -6.55 -10.18
C ILE A 76 5.27 -7.17 -9.94
N PHE A 77 5.44 -7.85 -8.81
CA PHE A 77 6.74 -8.32 -8.37
C PHE A 77 6.64 -9.57 -7.50
N GLY A 78 7.75 -10.27 -7.33
CA GLY A 78 7.86 -11.44 -6.47
C GLY A 78 9.02 -12.34 -6.85
N ASN A 79 9.12 -13.49 -6.17
CA ASN A 79 10.01 -14.57 -6.52
C ASN A 79 9.41 -15.91 -6.09
N PRO A 80 9.90 -17.04 -6.62
CA PRO A 80 9.42 -18.37 -6.24
C PRO A 80 9.61 -18.69 -4.75
N GLN A 81 10.69 -18.20 -4.12
CA GLN A 81 10.96 -18.45 -2.70
C GLN A 81 9.86 -17.91 -1.78
N GLY A 82 9.25 -16.76 -2.13
CA GLY A 82 8.14 -16.19 -1.38
C GLY A 82 6.77 -16.73 -1.80
N GLY A 83 6.56 -16.94 -3.09
CA GLY A 83 5.25 -17.32 -3.63
C GLY A 83 4.91 -18.82 -3.49
N THR A 84 5.89 -19.72 -3.69
CA THR A 84 5.65 -21.15 -3.66
C THR A 84 5.12 -21.65 -2.31
N PRO A 85 5.72 -21.28 -1.16
CA PRO A 85 5.19 -21.72 0.14
C PRO A 85 3.74 -21.29 0.40
N PHE A 86 3.32 -20.15 -0.17
CA PHE A 86 1.94 -19.72 -0.03
C PHE A 86 0.98 -20.57 -0.91
N MET A 87 1.42 -20.92 -2.13
CA MET A 87 0.65 -21.83 -3.01
C MET A 87 0.65 -23.27 -2.50
N GLU A 88 1.66 -23.71 -1.72
CA GLU A 88 1.65 -25.01 -1.05
C GLU A 88 0.54 -25.10 0.01
N CYS A 89 0.18 -23.99 0.67
CA CYS A 89 -0.99 -23.96 1.55
C CYS A 89 -2.31 -24.11 0.74
N ALA A 90 -2.42 -23.40 -0.40
CA ALA A 90 -3.54 -23.55 -1.34
C ALA A 90 -3.11 -23.09 -2.74
N GLN A 91 -3.17 -23.96 -3.74
CA GLN A 91 -2.80 -23.65 -5.13
C GLN A 91 -3.58 -22.46 -5.71
N SER A 92 -4.84 -22.28 -5.28
CA SER A 92 -5.70 -21.18 -5.73
C SER A 92 -5.15 -19.78 -5.38
N VAL A 93 -4.23 -19.65 -4.40
CA VAL A 93 -3.51 -18.41 -4.10
C VAL A 93 -2.76 -17.88 -5.32
N GLY A 94 -2.39 -18.76 -6.26
CA GLY A 94 -1.71 -18.38 -7.49
C GLY A 94 -2.45 -17.33 -8.33
N ILE A 95 -3.80 -17.19 -8.19
CA ILE A 95 -4.55 -16.13 -8.89
C ILE A 95 -4.21 -14.72 -8.37
N ASP A 96 -3.82 -14.61 -7.09
CA ASP A 96 -3.45 -13.36 -6.44
C ASP A 96 -1.95 -13.05 -6.55
N LEU A 97 -1.15 -14.04 -6.95
CA LEU A 97 0.29 -13.89 -7.22
C LEU A 97 0.55 -13.62 -8.72
N PRO A 98 1.69 -12.95 -9.06
CA PRO A 98 2.69 -12.30 -8.19
C PRO A 98 2.09 -11.18 -7.33
N LEU A 99 2.83 -10.78 -6.28
CA LEU A 99 2.43 -9.65 -5.43
C LEU A 99 2.30 -8.36 -6.24
N LYS A 100 1.45 -7.46 -5.76
CA LYS A 100 1.18 -6.17 -6.41
C LYS A 100 1.20 -5.05 -5.39
N THR A 101 1.82 -3.93 -5.77
CA THR A 101 1.75 -2.66 -5.02
C THR A 101 1.22 -1.58 -5.93
N LEU A 102 0.19 -0.88 -5.48
CA LEU A 102 -0.40 0.26 -6.16
C LEU A 102 0.12 1.55 -5.52
N VAL A 103 0.53 2.51 -6.35
CA VAL A 103 0.73 3.89 -5.90
C VAL A 103 -0.28 4.76 -6.63
N TRP A 104 -1.03 5.57 -5.87
CA TRP A 104 -2.02 6.47 -6.47
C TRP A 104 -2.10 7.81 -5.74
N GLN A 105 -2.61 8.82 -6.44
CA GLN A 105 -2.95 10.11 -5.88
C GLN A 105 -4.47 10.22 -5.76
N ASP A 106 -4.97 10.51 -4.56
CA ASP A 106 -6.40 10.70 -4.32
C ASP A 106 -6.92 12.09 -4.75
N ALA A 107 -8.22 12.34 -4.54
CA ALA A 107 -8.85 13.60 -4.92
C ALA A 107 -8.33 14.81 -4.11
N SER A 108 -7.77 14.57 -2.93
CA SER A 108 -7.15 15.60 -2.09
C SER A 108 -5.68 15.84 -2.40
N SER A 109 -5.17 15.22 -3.47
CA SER A 109 -3.76 15.23 -3.87
C SER A 109 -2.82 14.47 -2.92
N GLN A 110 -3.36 13.70 -1.97
CA GLN A 110 -2.56 12.83 -1.12
C GLN A 110 -2.11 11.62 -1.94
N VAL A 111 -0.81 11.30 -1.85
CA VAL A 111 -0.24 10.09 -2.45
C VAL A 111 -0.28 8.95 -1.45
N TRP A 112 -0.70 7.78 -1.93
CA TRP A 112 -0.80 6.55 -1.17
C TRP A 112 0.02 5.45 -1.83
N LEU A 113 0.55 4.55 -1.02
CA LEU A 113 1.12 3.27 -1.42
C LEU A 113 0.29 2.17 -0.76
N GLY A 114 -0.23 1.25 -1.57
CA GLY A 114 -1.07 0.17 -1.04
C GLY A 114 -0.74 -1.19 -1.65
N TYR A 115 -1.09 -2.24 -0.92
CA TYR A 115 -0.93 -3.64 -1.33
C TYR A 115 -2.02 -4.50 -0.69
N ASN A 116 -2.32 -5.65 -1.30
CA ASN A 116 -3.22 -6.61 -0.69
C ASN A 116 -2.56 -7.26 0.53
N ASP A 117 -3.27 -7.27 1.66
CA ASP A 117 -2.84 -7.97 2.87
C ASP A 117 -2.75 -9.48 2.60
N PRO A 118 -1.57 -10.12 2.71
CA PRO A 118 -1.45 -11.55 2.53
C PRO A 118 -2.31 -12.39 3.50
N MET A 119 -2.60 -11.87 4.70
CA MET A 119 -3.50 -12.54 5.64
C MET A 119 -4.95 -12.53 5.16
N TYR A 120 -5.39 -11.42 4.55
CA TYR A 120 -6.70 -11.36 3.88
C TYR A 120 -6.76 -12.35 2.71
N LEU A 121 -5.71 -12.46 1.90
CA LEU A 121 -5.63 -13.44 0.82
C LEU A 121 -5.67 -14.87 1.37
N ALA A 122 -4.95 -15.15 2.47
CA ALA A 122 -5.00 -16.47 3.12
C ALA A 122 -6.43 -16.83 3.57
N GLN A 123 -7.15 -15.89 4.17
CA GLN A 123 -8.55 -16.07 4.55
C GLN A 123 -9.44 -16.32 3.33
N ARG A 124 -9.28 -15.55 2.26
CA ARG A 124 -10.00 -15.70 1.00
C ARG A 124 -9.86 -17.11 0.41
N HIS A 125 -8.70 -17.74 0.56
CA HIS A 125 -8.39 -19.06 0.03
C HIS A 125 -8.57 -20.19 1.05
N GLY A 126 -9.11 -19.91 2.25
CA GLY A 126 -9.41 -20.90 3.29
C GLY A 126 -8.16 -21.44 4.01
N VAL A 127 -7.06 -20.70 4.00
CA VAL A 127 -5.76 -21.09 4.61
C VAL A 127 -5.24 -20.00 5.56
N ALA A 128 -6.12 -19.51 6.43
CA ALA A 128 -5.82 -18.42 7.37
C ALA A 128 -4.57 -18.66 8.25
N ASP A 129 -4.27 -19.93 8.55
CA ASP A 129 -3.12 -20.31 9.39
C ASP A 129 -1.82 -20.53 8.59
N CYS A 130 -1.77 -20.14 7.32
CA CYS A 130 -0.60 -20.31 6.47
C CYS A 130 0.57 -19.41 6.91
N PRO A 131 1.70 -19.95 7.40
CA PRO A 131 2.82 -19.14 7.89
C PRO A 131 3.45 -18.26 6.80
N ALA A 132 3.36 -18.67 5.52
CA ALA A 132 3.89 -17.90 4.41
C ALA A 132 3.14 -16.57 4.25
N ALA A 133 1.83 -16.51 4.51
CA ALA A 133 1.05 -15.28 4.46
C ALA A 133 1.53 -14.27 5.50
N GLU A 134 1.78 -14.70 6.74
CA GLU A 134 2.30 -13.85 7.80
C GLU A 134 3.68 -13.28 7.44
N ASN A 135 4.58 -14.12 6.92
CA ASN A 135 5.92 -13.72 6.53
C ASN A 135 5.90 -12.70 5.37
N LEU A 136 5.05 -12.92 4.36
CA LEU A 136 4.84 -11.98 3.27
C LEU A 136 4.25 -10.65 3.75
N GLY A 137 3.30 -10.69 4.69
CA GLY A 137 2.72 -9.48 5.30
C GLY A 137 3.76 -8.63 6.01
N LYS A 138 4.63 -9.25 6.82
CA LYS A 138 5.75 -8.56 7.49
C LYS A 138 6.73 -7.94 6.48
N ALA A 139 7.06 -8.67 5.42
CA ALA A 139 7.97 -8.18 4.37
C ALA A 139 7.36 -6.98 3.64
N LEU A 140 6.10 -7.05 3.19
CA LEU A 140 5.41 -5.96 2.48
C LEU A 140 5.28 -4.72 3.36
N ALA A 141 4.92 -4.87 4.64
CA ALA A 141 4.87 -3.76 5.59
C ALA A 141 6.23 -3.07 5.72
N GLY A 142 7.32 -3.84 5.80
CA GLY A 142 8.68 -3.31 5.85
C GLY A 142 9.06 -2.56 4.57
N PHE A 143 8.73 -3.09 3.39
CA PHE A 143 9.01 -2.43 2.10
C PHE A 143 8.21 -1.14 1.96
N ALA A 144 6.93 -1.15 2.31
CA ALA A 144 6.08 0.03 2.27
C ALA A 144 6.59 1.13 3.21
N ALA A 145 6.91 0.78 4.45
CA ALA A 145 7.46 1.72 5.42
C ALA A 145 8.78 2.35 4.92
N ALA A 146 9.70 1.55 4.35
CA ALA A 146 10.97 2.04 3.81
C ALA A 146 10.76 2.96 2.59
N ALA A 147 9.79 2.65 1.72
CA ALA A 147 9.50 3.46 0.53
C ALA A 147 9.00 4.85 0.89
N VAL A 148 8.17 4.97 1.95
CA VAL A 148 7.61 6.25 2.38
C VAL A 148 8.42 6.96 3.48
N ALA A 149 9.46 6.32 4.01
CA ALA A 149 10.31 6.92 5.03
C ALA A 149 10.93 8.24 4.55
N PRO A 150 10.95 9.30 5.39
CA PRO A 150 11.67 10.54 5.07
C PRO A 150 13.13 10.25 4.70
N LYS A 151 13.68 11.01 3.74
CA LYS A 151 15.13 10.94 3.52
C LYS A 151 15.84 11.39 4.80
N PRO A 152 16.91 10.70 5.23
CA PRO A 152 17.76 11.22 6.29
C PRO A 152 18.18 12.65 5.91
N VAL A 153 17.97 13.59 6.83
CA VAL A 153 18.57 14.93 6.69
C VAL A 153 20.07 14.71 6.90
N THR A 154 20.83 14.67 5.82
CA THR A 154 22.30 14.72 5.91
C THR A 154 22.66 16.13 6.36
N PRO A 155 23.39 16.29 7.48
CA PRO A 155 23.82 17.58 7.96
C PRO A 155 24.78 18.27 6.96
#